data_9f3aeab5f4f40df3371d04fa5768f086
#
_entry.id   9f3aeab5f4f40df3371d04fa5768f086
#
_cell.length_a   1.000
_cell.length_b   1.000
_cell.length_c   1.000
_cell.angle_alpha   90.00
_cell.angle_beta   90.00
_cell.angle_gamma   90.00
#
_symmetry.space_group_name_H-M   'P 1'
#
loop_
_entity.id
_entity.type
_entity.pdbx_description
1 polymer ?
#
loop_
_entity_poly.entity_id
_entity_poly.type
_entity_poly.pdbx_seq_one_letter_code
_entity_poly.pdbx_strand_id
1 'polypeptide(L)'
;MKKKLLLFILCILLSLSGCAIEIPNENTDAKEIDANLTRIAELEAELQQARAEHYISQSALTQEIEDLKAKIAVLTGKSENTDGNSGTSAMVFHYTIENGGATITGYEGSATLVEIPTTLDGYSVKKIGERAFEGNTALAAVVVPTGVEEIDWFAFYDCSSLLDITIPTTVKSIGHAVFDGCTHITIVCNASSYAESYAKSYGINYMAK
;
A
#
# COMPACT_ATOMS: atom_id res chain seq x y z
N MET A 1 -3.50 -37.44 0.47
CA MET A 1 -4.65 -36.97 1.25
C MET A 1 -4.86 -35.44 1.11
N LYS A 2 -3.84 -34.59 1.16
CA LYS A 2 -3.96 -33.13 1.05
C LYS A 2 -4.52 -32.63 -0.31
N LYS A 3 -4.15 -33.26 -1.45
CA LYS A 3 -4.68 -32.89 -2.78
C LYS A 3 -6.19 -33.13 -2.94
N LYS A 4 -6.74 -34.20 -2.34
CA LYS A 4 -8.19 -34.47 -2.38
C LYS A 4 -9.00 -33.48 -1.55
N LEU A 5 -8.44 -32.99 -0.44
CA LEU A 5 -9.10 -31.98 0.40
C LEU A 5 -9.14 -30.61 -0.29
N LEU A 6 -8.07 -30.22 -1.00
CA LEU A 6 -8.02 -28.97 -1.76
C LEU A 6 -9.04 -28.94 -2.90
N LEU A 7 -9.18 -30.06 -3.62
CA LEU A 7 -10.19 -30.20 -4.69
C LEU A 7 -11.63 -30.09 -4.15
N PHE A 8 -11.87 -30.65 -2.96
CA PHE A 8 -13.18 -30.60 -2.30
C PHE A 8 -13.54 -29.18 -1.85
N ILE A 9 -12.58 -28.44 -1.36
CA ILE A 9 -12.76 -27.02 -0.97
C ILE A 9 -13.01 -26.14 -2.21
N LEU A 10 -12.30 -26.39 -3.31
CA LEU A 10 -12.50 -25.66 -4.57
C LEU A 10 -13.89 -25.93 -5.16
N CYS A 11 -14.39 -27.18 -5.10
CA CYS A 11 -15.75 -27.51 -5.53
C CYS A 11 -16.85 -26.83 -4.68
N ILE A 12 -16.64 -26.69 -3.37
CA ILE A 12 -17.58 -26.01 -2.47
C ILE A 12 -17.64 -24.51 -2.76
N LEU A 13 -16.50 -23.88 -3.05
CA LEU A 13 -16.44 -22.46 -3.40
C LEU A 13 -17.10 -22.15 -4.76
N LEU A 14 -17.02 -23.06 -5.72
CA LEU A 14 -17.65 -22.92 -7.05
C LEU A 14 -19.14 -23.23 -7.05
N SER A 15 -19.65 -24.10 -6.15
CA SER A 15 -21.07 -24.41 -6.04
C SER A 15 -21.91 -23.25 -5.48
N LEU A 16 -21.29 -22.28 -4.82
CA LEU A 16 -21.96 -21.07 -4.32
C LEU A 16 -22.25 -20.03 -5.41
N SER A 17 -21.71 -20.19 -6.63
CA SER A 17 -21.92 -19.27 -7.75
C SER A 17 -23.06 -19.65 -8.70
N GLY A 18 -23.84 -20.69 -8.42
CA GLY A 18 -25.06 -21.02 -9.16
C GLY A 18 -24.87 -21.59 -10.57
N CYS A 19 -23.66 -21.98 -10.98
CA CYS A 19 -23.41 -22.69 -12.24
C CYS A 19 -23.52 -24.21 -12.02
N ALA A 20 -24.36 -24.88 -12.81
CA ALA A 20 -24.39 -26.34 -12.86
C ALA A 20 -23.07 -26.84 -13.44
N ILE A 21 -22.29 -27.58 -12.64
CA ILE A 21 -21.03 -28.18 -13.07
C ILE A 21 -21.30 -29.61 -13.46
N GLU A 22 -21.11 -29.95 -14.73
CA GLU A 22 -20.92 -31.33 -15.16
C GLU A 22 -19.65 -31.86 -14.51
N ILE A 23 -19.73 -33.01 -13.84
CA ILE A 23 -18.58 -33.65 -13.16
C ILE A 23 -17.68 -34.24 -14.26
N PRO A 24 -16.49 -33.68 -14.46
CA PRO A 24 -15.58 -34.12 -15.52
C PRO A 24 -14.81 -35.38 -15.13
N ASN A 25 -14.33 -36.11 -16.13
CA ASN A 25 -13.66 -37.41 -16.04
C ASN A 25 -12.29 -37.29 -15.31
N GLU A 26 -12.08 -38.03 -14.23
CA GLU A 26 -11.00 -37.91 -13.22
C GLU A 26 -9.54 -37.85 -13.71
N ASN A 27 -9.27 -38.09 -14.99
CA ASN A 27 -7.87 -38.25 -15.48
C ASN A 27 -7.38 -37.16 -16.46
N THR A 28 -8.27 -36.39 -17.08
CA THR A 28 -7.94 -35.28 -17.96
C THR A 28 -7.80 -33.98 -17.17
N ASP A 29 -8.61 -33.82 -16.14
CA ASP A 29 -8.73 -32.58 -15.38
C ASP A 29 -7.56 -32.31 -14.45
N ALA A 30 -6.93 -33.35 -13.89
CA ALA A 30 -5.80 -33.20 -12.99
C ALA A 30 -4.57 -32.56 -13.67
N LYS A 31 -4.35 -32.85 -14.97
CA LYS A 31 -3.26 -32.26 -15.75
C LYS A 31 -3.56 -30.82 -16.13
N GLU A 32 -4.81 -30.53 -16.47
CA GLU A 32 -5.23 -29.18 -16.83
C GLU A 32 -5.24 -28.25 -15.61
N ILE A 33 -5.67 -28.75 -14.46
CA ILE A 33 -5.60 -28.02 -13.18
C ILE A 33 -4.13 -27.75 -12.80
N ASP A 34 -3.23 -28.73 -12.93
CA ASP A 34 -1.81 -28.55 -12.61
C ASP A 34 -1.14 -27.54 -13.56
N ALA A 35 -1.50 -27.56 -14.86
CA ALA A 35 -1.05 -26.58 -15.83
C ALA A 35 -1.57 -25.16 -15.52
N ASN A 36 -2.84 -25.05 -15.15
CA ASN A 36 -3.44 -23.78 -14.79
C ASN A 36 -2.85 -23.21 -13.48
N LEU A 37 -2.57 -24.04 -12.49
CA LEU A 37 -1.88 -23.64 -11.26
C LEU A 37 -0.46 -23.15 -11.53
N THR A 38 0.27 -23.83 -12.43
CA THR A 38 1.60 -23.41 -12.87
C THR A 38 1.51 -22.04 -13.56
N ARG A 39 0.54 -21.85 -14.46
CA ARG A 39 0.36 -20.59 -15.17
C ARG A 39 -0.05 -19.44 -14.25
N ILE A 40 -0.86 -19.70 -13.23
CA ILE A 40 -1.19 -18.71 -12.20
C ILE A 40 0.06 -18.29 -11.44
N ALA A 41 0.90 -19.23 -11.01
CA ALA A 41 2.15 -18.93 -10.32
C ALA A 41 3.13 -18.11 -11.19
N GLU A 42 3.21 -18.42 -12.49
CA GLU A 42 4.01 -17.64 -13.45
C GLU A 42 3.49 -16.20 -13.58
N LEU A 43 2.17 -16.04 -13.76
CA LEU A 43 1.54 -14.72 -13.88
C LEU A 43 1.67 -13.88 -12.60
N GLU A 44 1.59 -14.52 -11.44
CA GLU A 44 1.83 -13.86 -10.14
C GLU A 44 3.28 -13.37 -10.04
N ALA A 45 4.25 -14.17 -10.50
CA ALA A 45 5.65 -13.77 -10.53
C ALA A 45 5.91 -12.61 -11.51
N GLU A 46 5.32 -12.66 -12.73
CA GLU A 46 5.40 -11.58 -13.73
C GLU A 46 4.78 -10.29 -13.17
N LEU A 47 3.65 -10.38 -12.50
CA LEU A 47 2.99 -9.24 -11.87
C LEU A 47 3.84 -8.62 -10.75
N GLN A 48 4.48 -9.44 -9.93
CA GLN A 48 5.38 -8.95 -8.88
C GLN A 48 6.61 -8.26 -9.47
N GLN A 49 7.17 -8.80 -10.55
CA GLN A 49 8.29 -8.18 -11.26
C GLN A 49 7.89 -6.84 -11.87
N ALA A 50 6.76 -6.76 -12.57
CA ALA A 50 6.26 -5.53 -13.17
C ALA A 50 5.99 -4.43 -12.12
N ARG A 51 5.47 -4.81 -10.94
CA ARG A 51 5.27 -3.89 -9.80
C ARG A 51 6.60 -3.37 -9.26
N ALA A 52 7.60 -4.25 -9.14
CA ALA A 52 8.94 -3.86 -8.70
C ALA A 52 9.60 -2.87 -9.67
N GLU A 53 9.50 -3.12 -10.98
CA GLU A 53 10.03 -2.23 -12.01
C GLU A 53 9.32 -0.87 -12.01
N HIS A 54 8.00 -0.87 -11.88
CA HIS A 54 7.21 0.37 -11.76
C HIS A 54 7.62 1.19 -10.53
N TYR A 55 7.80 0.53 -9.38
CA TYR A 55 8.24 1.18 -8.15
C TYR A 55 9.65 1.79 -8.29
N ILE A 56 10.61 1.06 -8.89
CA ILE A 56 11.97 1.56 -9.14
C ILE A 56 11.92 2.79 -10.05
N SER A 57 11.09 2.75 -11.09
CA SER A 57 10.89 3.87 -12.01
C SER A 57 10.32 5.10 -11.29
N GLN A 58 9.32 4.92 -10.45
CA GLN A 58 8.73 6.02 -9.65
C GLN A 58 9.73 6.60 -8.64
N SER A 59 10.49 5.75 -7.97
CA SER A 59 11.51 6.18 -7.01
C SER A 59 12.60 7.01 -7.69
N ALA A 60 13.06 6.60 -8.88
CA ALA A 60 14.03 7.35 -9.66
C ALA A 60 13.49 8.72 -10.11
N LEU A 61 12.23 8.76 -10.55
CA LEU A 61 11.58 10.00 -10.97
C LEU A 61 11.39 10.97 -9.79
N THR A 62 11.03 10.46 -8.62
CA THR A 62 10.91 11.26 -7.39
C THR A 62 12.26 11.87 -7.01
N GLN A 63 13.34 11.10 -7.10
CA GLN A 63 14.69 11.61 -6.83
C GLN A 63 15.09 12.71 -7.82
N GLU A 64 14.78 12.55 -9.10
CA GLU A 64 15.07 13.55 -10.12
C GLU A 64 14.28 14.84 -9.89
N ILE A 65 13.02 14.73 -9.45
CA ILE A 65 12.19 15.89 -9.06
C ILE A 65 12.82 16.62 -7.88
N GLU A 66 13.28 15.95 -6.85
CA GLU A 66 13.94 16.59 -5.70
C GLU A 66 15.25 17.27 -6.10
N ASP A 67 16.05 16.65 -6.97
CA ASP A 67 17.28 17.24 -7.51
C ASP A 67 16.99 18.50 -8.35
N LEU A 68 15.91 18.47 -9.14
CA LEU A 68 15.48 19.64 -9.92
C LEU A 68 14.95 20.77 -9.03
N LYS A 69 14.18 20.47 -7.98
CA LYS A 69 13.72 21.44 -6.97
C LYS A 69 14.91 22.10 -6.27
N ALA A 70 15.92 21.31 -5.86
CA ALA A 70 17.12 21.83 -5.25
C ALA A 70 17.88 22.79 -6.19
N LYS A 71 17.98 22.45 -7.49
CA LYS A 71 18.58 23.35 -8.51
C LYS A 71 17.79 24.63 -8.69
N ILE A 72 16.47 24.58 -8.71
CA ILE A 72 15.59 25.75 -8.80
C ILE A 72 15.79 26.64 -7.59
N ALA A 73 15.83 26.09 -6.38
CA ALA A 73 16.08 26.84 -5.14
C ALA A 73 17.40 27.61 -5.19
N VAL A 74 18.46 26.98 -5.70
CA VAL A 74 19.77 27.63 -5.87
C VAL A 74 19.73 28.76 -6.91
N LEU A 75 19.04 28.55 -8.03
CA LEU A 75 18.98 29.52 -9.12
C LEU A 75 18.07 30.72 -8.80
N THR A 76 17.03 30.52 -8.01
CA THR A 76 16.07 31.57 -7.68
C THR A 76 16.42 32.34 -6.40
N GLY A 77 17.38 31.86 -5.62
CA GLY A 77 17.74 32.43 -4.30
C GLY A 77 16.57 32.37 -3.30
N LYS A 78 15.54 31.60 -3.60
CA LYS A 78 14.37 31.40 -2.78
C LYS A 78 14.47 30.03 -2.14
N SER A 79 14.74 30.00 -0.86
CA SER A 79 14.42 28.83 -0.04
C SER A 79 12.90 28.73 -0.03
N GLU A 80 12.36 27.89 -0.90
CA GLU A 80 10.94 27.60 -0.84
C GLU A 80 10.73 26.72 0.40
N ASN A 81 10.10 27.34 1.40
CA ASN A 81 9.24 26.57 2.27
C ASN A 81 8.19 25.99 1.31
N THR A 82 8.34 24.72 0.98
CA THR A 82 7.37 24.00 0.17
C THR A 82 6.15 23.71 1.01
N ASP A 83 5.29 24.72 1.13
CA ASP A 83 3.86 24.48 1.14
C ASP A 83 3.56 23.89 -0.24
N GLY A 84 3.55 22.57 -0.32
CA GLY A 84 3.36 21.82 -1.57
C GLY A 84 1.94 22.02 -2.09
N ASN A 85 1.74 23.09 -2.85
CA ASN A 85 0.54 23.25 -3.66
C ASN A 85 0.92 23.66 -5.08
N SER A 86 1.04 22.71 -5.98
CA SER A 86 0.96 23.00 -7.41
C SER A 86 0.32 21.82 -8.15
N GLY A 87 -0.93 21.99 -8.53
CA GLY A 87 -1.58 21.21 -9.58
C GLY A 87 -2.76 20.34 -9.14
N THR A 88 -3.99 20.91 -9.15
CA THR A 88 -5.26 20.23 -9.45
C THR A 88 -5.69 19.04 -8.61
N SER A 89 -5.85 19.25 -7.37
CA SER A 89 -6.77 18.76 -6.34
C SER A 89 -6.12 19.12 -5.02
N ALA A 90 -6.69 20.06 -4.28
CA ALA A 90 -6.11 20.48 -3.01
C ALA A 90 -5.96 19.27 -2.08
N MET A 91 -4.73 18.81 -1.89
CA MET A 91 -4.42 17.83 -0.85
C MET A 91 -4.42 18.60 0.47
N VAL A 92 -5.39 18.32 1.33
CA VAL A 92 -5.47 18.95 2.65
C VAL A 92 -5.27 17.88 3.69
N PHE A 93 -4.21 18.03 4.48
CA PHE A 93 -3.99 17.22 5.67
C PHE A 93 -4.55 17.94 6.89
N HIS A 94 -5.46 17.31 7.61
CA HIS A 94 -5.86 17.71 8.95
C HIS A 94 -4.90 17.10 9.95
N TYR A 95 -4.45 17.84 10.92
CA TYR A 95 -3.49 17.36 11.92
C TYR A 95 -3.61 18.08 13.25
N THR A 96 -3.11 17.44 14.29
CA THR A 96 -2.91 18.02 15.62
C THR A 96 -1.43 17.99 15.97
N ILE A 97 -1.02 18.96 16.78
CA ILE A 97 0.36 18.99 17.30
C ILE A 97 0.35 18.52 18.74
N GLU A 98 1.04 17.42 19.00
CA GLU A 98 1.15 16.83 20.35
C GLU A 98 2.61 16.40 20.59
N ASN A 99 3.10 16.69 21.80
CA ASN A 99 4.46 16.30 22.22
C ASN A 99 5.57 16.70 21.24
N GLY A 100 5.41 17.82 20.54
CA GLY A 100 6.39 18.33 19.58
C GLY A 100 6.40 17.61 18.23
N GLY A 101 5.38 16.81 17.93
CA GLY A 101 5.19 16.14 16.64
C GLY A 101 3.79 16.38 16.08
N ALA A 102 3.64 16.20 14.77
CA ALA A 102 2.34 16.27 14.10
C ALA A 102 1.73 14.86 14.01
N THR A 103 0.44 14.77 14.35
CA THR A 103 -0.42 13.60 14.12
C THR A 103 -1.41 13.94 13.04
N ILE A 104 -1.40 13.22 11.90
CA ILE A 104 -2.40 13.38 10.85
C ILE A 104 -3.72 12.81 11.35
N THR A 105 -4.77 13.62 11.37
CA THR A 105 -6.10 13.24 11.84
C THR A 105 -7.11 13.11 10.70
N GLY A 106 -6.76 13.52 9.48
CA GLY A 106 -7.62 13.40 8.33
C GLY A 106 -6.90 13.79 7.04
N TYR A 107 -7.45 13.34 5.92
CA TYR A 107 -7.00 13.70 4.59
C TYR A 107 -8.19 13.98 3.68
N GLU A 108 -8.18 15.16 3.05
CA GLU A 108 -9.13 15.55 2.03
C GLU A 108 -8.39 15.69 0.70
N GLY A 109 -8.75 14.88 -0.28
CA GLY A 109 -8.15 14.93 -1.61
C GLY A 109 -8.58 13.74 -2.45
N SER A 110 -8.48 13.91 -3.77
CA SER A 110 -8.77 12.88 -4.77
C SER A 110 -7.50 12.38 -5.50
N ALA A 111 -6.32 12.68 -4.95
CA ALA A 111 -5.07 12.21 -5.53
C ALA A 111 -4.97 10.68 -5.44
N THR A 112 -4.53 10.06 -6.54
CA THR A 112 -4.30 8.61 -6.60
C THR A 112 -3.00 8.20 -5.92
N LEU A 113 -2.00 9.09 -5.88
CA LEU A 113 -0.74 8.93 -5.16
C LEU A 113 -0.65 10.04 -4.11
N VAL A 114 -0.42 9.66 -2.86
CA VAL A 114 -0.20 10.60 -1.75
C VAL A 114 1.16 10.33 -1.13
N GLU A 115 2.03 11.32 -1.24
CA GLU A 115 3.27 11.39 -0.46
C GLU A 115 2.97 12.21 0.81
N ILE A 116 2.95 11.54 1.95
CA ILE A 116 2.73 12.22 3.22
C ILE A 116 3.97 13.09 3.52
N PRO A 117 3.81 14.39 3.82
CA PRO A 117 4.93 15.26 4.09
C PRO A 117 5.69 14.85 5.36
N THR A 118 6.99 15.09 5.41
CA THR A 118 7.81 14.83 6.60
C THR A 118 7.50 15.78 7.75
N THR A 119 7.01 16.97 7.42
CA THR A 119 6.67 18.02 8.39
C THR A 119 5.37 18.72 8.01
N LEU A 120 4.62 19.18 9.00
CA LEU A 120 3.45 20.04 8.88
C LEU A 120 3.63 21.22 9.83
N ASP A 121 3.58 22.45 9.32
CA ASP A 121 3.85 23.69 10.07
C ASP A 121 5.18 23.66 10.86
N GLY A 122 6.22 23.01 10.29
CA GLY A 122 7.52 22.87 10.93
C GLY A 122 7.63 21.76 11.97
N TYR A 123 6.54 21.05 12.25
CA TYR A 123 6.54 19.90 13.17
C TYR A 123 6.68 18.59 12.40
N SER A 124 7.59 17.72 12.84
CA SER A 124 7.76 16.41 12.20
C SER A 124 6.50 15.57 12.31
N VAL A 125 6.07 14.94 11.22
CA VAL A 125 4.96 13.98 11.23
C VAL A 125 5.43 12.71 11.94
N LYS A 126 4.81 12.41 13.08
CA LYS A 126 5.15 11.28 13.95
C LYS A 126 4.13 10.18 13.91
N LYS A 127 2.88 10.50 13.59
CA LYS A 127 1.78 9.56 13.65
C LYS A 127 0.78 9.80 12.53
N ILE A 128 0.28 8.71 11.96
CA ILE A 128 -0.95 8.69 11.19
C ILE A 128 -2.05 8.26 12.16
N GLY A 129 -2.96 9.17 12.45
CA GLY A 129 -3.99 8.99 13.47
C GLY A 129 -5.11 8.07 13.04
N GLU A 130 -5.99 7.79 14.01
CA GLU A 130 -7.17 6.96 13.81
C GLU A 130 -8.02 7.49 12.66
N ARG A 131 -8.39 6.60 11.70
CA ARG A 131 -9.28 6.89 10.57
C ARG A 131 -8.80 8.01 9.63
N ALA A 132 -7.53 8.36 9.63
CA ALA A 132 -7.00 9.53 8.90
C ALA A 132 -7.27 9.49 7.39
N PHE A 133 -7.31 8.31 6.78
CA PHE A 133 -7.60 8.09 5.35
C PHE A 133 -8.79 7.17 5.12
N GLU A 134 -9.60 6.89 6.15
CA GLU A 134 -10.72 5.94 6.06
C GLU A 134 -11.63 6.24 4.87
N GLY A 135 -11.98 5.17 4.13
CA GLY A 135 -12.94 5.25 3.02
C GLY A 135 -12.44 6.02 1.80
N ASN A 136 -11.16 6.35 1.70
CA ASN A 136 -10.63 7.04 0.53
C ASN A 136 -10.48 6.06 -0.64
N THR A 137 -11.47 6.01 -1.52
CA THR A 137 -11.54 5.13 -2.70
C THR A 137 -10.76 5.65 -3.90
N ALA A 138 -10.24 6.89 -3.87
CA ALA A 138 -9.40 7.42 -4.94
C ALA A 138 -7.92 7.04 -4.76
N LEU A 139 -7.50 6.75 -3.53
CA LEU A 139 -6.12 6.52 -3.15
C LEU A 139 -5.63 5.15 -3.66
N ALA A 140 -4.66 5.15 -4.58
CA ALA A 140 -4.05 3.94 -5.12
C ALA A 140 -2.67 3.65 -4.52
N ALA A 141 -1.90 4.68 -4.15
CA ALA A 141 -0.59 4.52 -3.55
C ALA A 141 -0.32 5.57 -2.47
N VAL A 142 0.39 5.15 -1.41
CA VAL A 142 0.80 6.02 -0.29
C VAL A 142 2.27 5.83 0.03
N VAL A 143 2.97 6.93 0.23
CA VAL A 143 4.32 6.93 0.77
C VAL A 143 4.30 7.54 2.18
N VAL A 144 4.58 6.69 3.17
CA VAL A 144 4.72 7.13 4.57
C VAL A 144 6.15 7.64 4.77
N PRO A 145 6.36 8.87 5.26
CA PRO A 145 7.68 9.46 5.40
C PRO A 145 8.48 8.84 6.54
N THR A 146 9.80 8.94 6.41
CA THR A 146 10.72 8.67 7.53
C THR A 146 10.43 9.63 8.67
N GLY A 147 10.29 9.11 9.89
CA GLY A 147 9.88 9.90 11.06
C GLY A 147 8.54 9.50 11.63
N VAL A 148 7.65 8.91 10.83
CA VAL A 148 6.41 8.30 11.35
C VAL A 148 6.77 7.05 12.16
N GLU A 149 6.27 7.01 13.38
CA GLU A 149 6.53 5.94 14.34
C GLU A 149 5.30 5.05 14.57
N GLU A 150 4.11 5.58 14.28
CA GLU A 150 2.85 4.90 14.54
C GLU A 150 1.84 5.13 13.41
N ILE A 151 1.13 4.07 13.03
CA ILE A 151 -0.08 4.11 12.19
C ILE A 151 -1.21 3.57 13.06
N ASP A 152 -2.19 4.41 13.37
CA ASP A 152 -3.23 4.11 14.34
C ASP A 152 -4.40 3.30 13.72
N TRP A 153 -5.37 2.94 14.54
CA TRP A 153 -6.50 2.09 14.20
C TRP A 153 -7.30 2.66 13.02
N PHE A 154 -7.66 1.78 12.09
CA PHE A 154 -8.48 2.12 10.92
C PHE A 154 -7.89 3.20 10.00
N ALA A 155 -6.61 3.53 10.12
CA ALA A 155 -6.02 4.67 9.42
C ALA A 155 -6.25 4.64 7.89
N PHE A 156 -6.25 3.47 7.28
CA PHE A 156 -6.53 3.23 5.85
C PHE A 156 -7.70 2.25 5.66
N TYR A 157 -8.60 2.16 6.65
CA TYR A 157 -9.77 1.28 6.56
C TYR A 157 -10.61 1.62 5.33
N ASP A 158 -11.06 0.60 4.60
CA ASP A 158 -11.93 0.72 3.41
C ASP A 158 -11.35 1.59 2.26
N CYS A 159 -10.01 1.75 2.20
CA CYS A 159 -9.33 2.30 1.04
C CYS A 159 -9.30 1.25 -0.08
N SER A 160 -10.44 1.00 -0.72
CA SER A 160 -10.64 -0.15 -1.62
C SER A 160 -9.79 -0.12 -2.89
N SER A 161 -9.30 1.05 -3.31
CA SER A 161 -8.40 1.23 -4.45
C SER A 161 -6.92 1.19 -4.08
N LEU A 162 -6.56 1.08 -2.78
CA LEU A 162 -5.17 1.12 -2.34
C LEU A 162 -4.44 -0.17 -2.74
N LEU A 163 -3.45 -0.01 -3.62
CA LEU A 163 -2.63 -1.10 -4.15
C LEU A 163 -1.28 -1.19 -3.46
N ASP A 164 -0.64 -0.04 -3.19
CA ASP A 164 0.70 -0.01 -2.62
C ASP A 164 0.81 1.01 -1.48
N ILE A 165 1.45 0.60 -0.38
CA ILE A 165 1.86 1.51 0.68
C ILE A 165 3.32 1.28 1.06
N THR A 166 4.12 2.34 0.98
CA THR A 166 5.52 2.29 1.44
C THR A 166 5.59 2.68 2.91
N ILE A 167 6.09 1.76 3.74
CA ILE A 167 6.20 1.94 5.20
C ILE A 167 7.68 1.91 5.60
N PRO A 168 8.21 3.01 6.19
CA PRO A 168 9.60 3.09 6.59
C PRO A 168 9.91 2.27 7.86
N THR A 169 11.19 2.01 8.11
CA THR A 169 11.68 1.30 9.30
C THR A 169 11.42 2.04 10.61
N THR A 170 11.09 3.32 10.55
CA THR A 170 10.76 4.12 11.73
C THR A 170 9.42 3.75 12.35
N VAL A 171 8.51 3.12 11.60
CA VAL A 171 7.23 2.65 12.11
C VAL A 171 7.45 1.44 13.02
N LYS A 172 6.99 1.59 14.28
CA LYS A 172 7.11 0.61 15.37
C LYS A 172 5.77 0.02 15.78
N SER A 173 4.68 0.64 15.34
CA SER A 173 3.32 0.22 15.69
C SER A 173 2.37 0.44 14.51
N ILE A 174 1.57 -0.58 14.20
CA ILE A 174 0.46 -0.53 13.25
C ILE A 174 -0.75 -1.07 13.98
N GLY A 175 -1.80 -0.28 14.06
CA GLY A 175 -2.98 -0.55 14.84
C GLY A 175 -3.87 -1.66 14.29
N HIS A 176 -5.04 -1.81 14.91
CA HIS A 176 -6.03 -2.80 14.49
C HIS A 176 -6.76 -2.34 13.23
N ALA A 177 -7.05 -3.30 12.33
CA ALA A 177 -7.86 -3.12 11.12
C ALA A 177 -7.41 -1.93 10.21
N VAL A 178 -6.11 -1.60 10.25
CA VAL A 178 -5.56 -0.46 9.48
C VAL A 178 -5.85 -0.60 8.00
N PHE A 179 -5.77 -1.82 7.46
CA PHE A 179 -5.93 -2.11 6.03
C PHE A 179 -7.15 -2.99 5.72
N ASP A 180 -8.08 -3.14 6.65
CA ASP A 180 -9.31 -3.87 6.38
C ASP A 180 -10.11 -3.15 5.28
N GLY A 181 -10.63 -3.89 4.31
CA GLY A 181 -11.25 -3.33 3.10
C GLY A 181 -10.29 -2.99 1.96
N CYS A 182 -8.97 -2.99 2.18
CA CYS A 182 -7.94 -2.85 1.15
C CYS A 182 -7.64 -4.21 0.49
N THR A 183 -8.47 -4.65 -0.46
CA THR A 183 -8.47 -6.03 -0.97
C THR A 183 -7.23 -6.45 -1.76
N HIS A 184 -6.48 -5.49 -2.31
CA HIS A 184 -5.34 -5.74 -3.20
C HIS A 184 -4.04 -5.07 -2.76
N ILE A 185 -3.95 -4.72 -1.47
CA ILE A 185 -2.80 -3.97 -0.95
C ILE A 185 -1.52 -4.81 -0.93
N THR A 186 -0.42 -4.15 -1.27
CA THR A 186 0.95 -4.61 -1.07
C THR A 186 1.70 -3.64 -0.16
N ILE A 187 2.27 -4.12 0.92
CA ILE A 187 3.12 -3.32 1.81
C ILE A 187 4.56 -3.36 1.30
N VAL A 188 5.09 -2.22 0.90
CA VAL A 188 6.50 -2.06 0.53
C VAL A 188 7.28 -1.60 1.75
N CYS A 189 8.24 -2.39 2.19
CA CYS A 189 8.97 -2.14 3.44
C CYS A 189 10.41 -2.62 3.38
N ASN A 190 11.19 -2.35 4.40
CA ASN A 190 12.53 -2.92 4.53
C ASN A 190 12.46 -4.30 5.16
N ALA A 191 13.40 -5.18 4.77
CA ALA A 191 13.56 -6.48 5.39
C ALA A 191 13.79 -6.35 6.91
N SER A 192 13.23 -7.27 7.68
CA SER A 192 13.27 -7.30 9.15
C SER A 192 12.62 -6.08 9.84
N SER A 193 11.81 -5.30 9.13
CA SER A 193 11.04 -4.19 9.73
C SER A 193 9.80 -4.68 10.48
N TYR A 194 9.22 -3.78 11.29
CA TYR A 194 7.93 -4.02 11.92
C TYR A 194 6.82 -4.24 10.87
N ALA A 195 6.84 -3.45 9.79
CA ALA A 195 5.87 -3.55 8.70
C ALA A 195 5.91 -4.92 7.98
N GLU A 196 7.10 -5.50 7.77
CA GLU A 196 7.23 -6.85 7.23
C GLU A 196 6.61 -7.90 8.18
N SER A 197 6.90 -7.78 9.47
CA SER A 197 6.35 -8.69 10.50
C SER A 197 4.83 -8.58 10.58
N TYR A 198 4.30 -7.37 10.50
CA TYR A 198 2.87 -7.08 10.45
C TYR A 198 2.22 -7.72 9.22
N ALA A 199 2.76 -7.48 8.02
CA ALA A 199 2.24 -8.05 6.77
C ALA A 199 2.16 -9.58 6.82
N LYS A 200 3.22 -10.24 7.31
CA LYS A 200 3.24 -11.70 7.52
C LYS A 200 2.16 -12.18 8.48
N SER A 201 1.98 -11.46 9.59
CA SER A 201 1.01 -11.86 10.63
C SER A 201 -0.44 -11.75 10.18
N TYR A 202 -0.74 -10.79 9.30
CA TYR A 202 -2.08 -10.54 8.78
C TYR A 202 -2.32 -11.11 7.38
N GLY A 203 -1.34 -11.80 6.78
CA GLY A 203 -1.46 -12.39 5.44
C GLY A 203 -1.58 -11.36 4.33
N ILE A 204 -1.03 -10.16 4.53
CA ILE A 204 -1.03 -9.07 3.56
C ILE A 204 0.18 -9.27 2.62
N ASN A 205 -0.02 -9.05 1.31
CA ASN A 205 1.09 -9.07 0.37
C ASN A 205 2.13 -8.02 0.75
N TYR A 206 3.42 -8.36 0.63
CA TYR A 206 4.49 -7.41 0.93
C TYR A 206 5.68 -7.58 -0.01
N MET A 207 6.42 -6.50 -0.18
CA MET A 207 7.70 -6.46 -0.90
C MET A 207 8.75 -5.91 0.06
N ALA A 208 9.72 -6.75 0.42
CA ALA A 208 10.86 -6.36 1.24
C ALA A 208 12.04 -5.95 0.36
N LYS A 209 12.67 -4.82 0.71
CA LYS A 209 13.89 -4.30 0.04
C LYS A 209 15.13 -4.67 0.83
#